data_0035fc3abcef12ba07235d0ab50d94bc
#
_entry.id   0035fc3abcef12ba07235d0ab50d94bc
#
_cell.length_a   1.000
_cell.length_b   1.000
_cell.length_c   1.000
_cell.angle_alpha   90.00
_cell.angle_beta   90.00
_cell.angle_gamma   90.00
#
_symmetry.space_group_name_H-M   'P 1'
#
loop_
_entity.id
_entity.type
_entity.pdbx_description
1 polymer ?
#
loop_
_entity_poly.entity_id
_entity_poly.type
_entity_poly.pdbx_seq_one_letter_code
_entity_poly.pdbx_strand_id
1 'polypeptide(L)'
;MRKQWIALLMALALALSLGAIPALAQTERDTPGAAAPGGDATGAAGDQNPPGDETPAGDENSSGDETPAGETAPPQEVHPAAGDGGNTIVVRPDGQPETTAKNATMDDELVFTGEDDFRYLAFEDLRTRVLEGSLTAKMLQESIASIDAMDYTRMAQELNAQMSSLEAAQAMYAQIPVSSPMEGAMQGYIISNLASSYGSLNSSVSDLASGKIQEDAAAARRQLKNAQDLTVVGAESLYFAILELEQTKGTLQRNLTALDRQLQEMELRYELGQISALTLEQVKNGKANLQSSLSTLEMNLRRCKLQMQSMIGAGLNGSLVLGPLPALSQGLIDSMDYSPDLTEAKSHSYDLFAAKKKLDEAGDSYDDTRANYAVDTYNTRSARHTYESALYEYKMSVQNFEMNFRNAFDSVKDYQQVLNSAQTSLAFQENSYASMELKYRQGNISHNDLLEAEDNLAEAKESVETARRNLFTAYRTYYWAVNYGVMSSGQTGT
;
A
#
# COMPACT_ATOMS: atom_id res chain seq x y z
N MET A 1 -32.48 2.64 0.18
CA MET A 1 -31.56 1.63 0.75
C MET A 1 -30.46 1.20 -0.24
N ARG A 2 -30.75 1.01 -1.52
CA ARG A 2 -29.80 0.50 -2.53
C ARG A 2 -28.56 1.42 -2.79
N LYS A 3 -28.74 2.72 -2.90
CA LYS A 3 -27.62 3.69 -3.00
C LYS A 3 -26.74 3.72 -1.76
N GLN A 4 -27.29 3.35 -0.60
CA GLN A 4 -26.54 3.29 0.66
C GLN A 4 -25.66 2.03 0.76
N TRP A 5 -26.09 0.89 0.20
CA TRP A 5 -25.32 -0.35 0.19
C TRP A 5 -24.18 -0.32 -0.83
N ILE A 6 -24.45 0.18 -2.03
CA ILE A 6 -23.41 0.38 -3.06
C ILE A 6 -22.45 1.48 -2.62
N ALA A 7 -22.95 2.56 -2.00
CA ALA A 7 -22.13 3.60 -1.40
C ALA A 7 -21.32 3.09 -0.18
N LEU A 8 -21.85 2.15 0.59
CA LEU A 8 -21.13 1.52 1.71
C LEU A 8 -20.02 0.59 1.20
N LEU A 9 -20.28 -0.19 0.15
CA LEU A 9 -19.26 -1.04 -0.50
C LEU A 9 -18.21 -0.19 -1.22
N MET A 10 -18.60 0.90 -1.89
CA MET A 10 -17.66 1.85 -2.49
C MET A 10 -16.88 2.66 -1.44
N ALA A 11 -17.52 3.06 -0.33
CA ALA A 11 -16.83 3.74 0.77
C ALA A 11 -15.85 2.81 1.48
N LEU A 12 -16.17 1.53 1.60
CA LEU A 12 -15.26 0.51 2.15
C LEU A 12 -14.06 0.27 1.22
N ALA A 13 -14.30 0.21 -0.10
CA ALA A 13 -13.24 0.09 -1.11
C ALA A 13 -12.35 1.35 -1.16
N LEU A 14 -12.93 2.55 -0.99
CA LEU A 14 -12.20 3.81 -0.94
C LEU A 14 -11.40 3.97 0.36
N ALA A 15 -11.94 3.50 1.50
CA ALA A 15 -11.21 3.50 2.77
C ALA A 15 -10.01 2.53 2.76
N LEU A 16 -10.09 1.44 2.00
CA LEU A 16 -8.99 0.49 1.81
C LEU A 16 -7.91 1.02 0.85
N SER A 17 -8.27 1.86 -0.13
CA SER A 17 -7.30 2.51 -1.02
C SER A 17 -6.56 3.68 -0.37
N LEU A 18 -7.08 4.24 0.74
CA LEU A 18 -6.45 5.31 1.52
C LEU A 18 -5.57 4.80 2.67
N GLY A 19 -5.56 3.48 2.92
CA GLY A 19 -4.57 2.81 3.75
C GLY A 19 -3.21 2.69 3.06
N ALA A 20 -2.78 3.73 2.34
CA ALA A 20 -1.42 3.84 1.86
C ALA A 20 -0.49 3.72 3.08
N ILE A 21 0.29 2.67 3.12
CA ILE A 21 1.45 2.54 3.98
C ILE A 21 2.20 3.86 3.85
N PRO A 22 2.43 4.61 4.95
CA PRO A 22 3.24 5.80 4.82
C PRO A 22 4.58 5.36 4.26
N ALA A 23 4.87 5.78 3.03
CA ALA A 23 6.19 5.59 2.44
C ALA A 23 7.19 6.10 3.47
N LEU A 24 8.10 5.23 3.90
CA LEU A 24 9.27 5.62 4.65
C LEU A 24 9.97 6.64 3.77
N ALA A 25 9.82 7.92 4.12
CA ALA A 25 10.56 8.98 3.50
C ALA A 25 12.04 8.58 3.59
N GLN A 26 12.62 8.25 2.46
CA GLN A 26 14.06 8.19 2.34
C GLN A 26 14.53 9.60 2.66
N THR A 27 15.07 9.78 3.87
CA THR A 27 15.90 10.92 4.16
C THR A 27 17.05 10.84 3.17
N GLU A 28 17.09 11.78 2.24
CA GLU A 28 18.24 12.01 1.40
C GLU A 28 19.49 11.95 2.28
N ARG A 29 20.36 11.05 1.92
CA ARG A 29 21.70 10.97 2.49
C ARG A 29 22.51 12.14 1.95
N ASP A 30 22.54 13.23 2.70
CA ASP A 30 23.71 14.06 2.71
C ASP A 30 24.84 13.24 3.38
N THR A 31 25.60 12.58 2.57
CA THR A 31 26.87 11.97 2.97
C THR A 31 27.88 13.09 3.15
N PRO A 32 28.42 13.31 4.35
CA PRO A 32 29.61 14.13 4.47
C PRO A 32 30.75 13.35 3.80
N GLY A 33 31.27 13.91 2.71
CA GLY A 33 32.41 13.36 2.00
C GLY A 33 33.59 13.15 2.92
N ALA A 34 34.08 11.92 2.98
CA ALA A 34 35.40 11.60 3.51
C ALA A 34 36.44 12.23 2.58
N ALA A 35 37.14 13.23 3.08
CA ALA A 35 38.31 13.81 2.46
C ALA A 35 39.43 12.79 2.41
N ALA A 36 39.86 12.38 1.24
CA ALA A 36 41.14 11.74 1.00
C ALA A 36 42.23 12.82 0.86
N PRO A 37 43.44 12.60 1.37
CA PRO A 37 44.52 13.58 1.29
C PRO A 37 45.32 13.45 -0.01
N GLY A 38 45.59 14.61 -0.63
CA GLY A 38 46.85 14.98 -1.23
C GLY A 38 47.21 14.45 -2.62
N GLY A 39 47.36 15.37 -3.55
CA GLY A 39 48.14 15.21 -4.78
C GLY A 39 48.10 16.45 -5.62
N ASP A 40 49.21 17.20 -5.56
CA ASP A 40 49.54 18.41 -6.32
C ASP A 40 49.32 18.28 -7.86
N ALA A 41 48.89 19.33 -8.51
CA ALA A 41 49.64 20.15 -9.49
C ALA A 41 48.77 21.01 -10.40
N THR A 42 48.96 22.31 -10.31
CA THR A 42 49.15 23.34 -11.35
C THR A 42 48.15 23.49 -12.52
N GLY A 43 47.59 24.71 -12.62
CA GLY A 43 47.62 25.39 -13.89
C GLY A 43 46.36 26.18 -14.32
N ALA A 44 46.40 27.52 -14.16
CA ALA A 44 45.95 28.58 -15.04
C ALA A 44 44.44 28.88 -15.24
N ALA A 45 43.96 29.92 -14.62
CA ALA A 45 43.62 31.27 -15.13
C ALA A 45 42.44 31.42 -16.12
N GLY A 46 41.52 32.33 -15.76
CA GLY A 46 40.54 33.00 -16.63
C GLY A 46 39.21 33.24 -15.93
N ASP A 47 39.09 34.19 -15.12
CA ASP A 47 38.68 35.58 -15.19
C ASP A 47 37.31 35.79 -15.85
N GLN A 48 36.31 36.19 -15.07
CA GLN A 48 35.51 37.40 -15.20
C GLN A 48 34.23 37.38 -14.37
N ASN A 49 34.19 38.28 -13.45
CA ASN A 49 33.08 38.75 -12.63
C ASN A 49 32.51 40.06 -13.23
N PRO A 50 31.52 40.70 -12.57
CA PRO A 50 30.07 40.70 -12.72
C PRO A 50 29.56 41.99 -13.37
N PRO A 51 28.40 42.60 -13.24
CA PRO A 51 27.70 43.09 -12.06
C PRO A 51 26.14 43.06 -12.11
N GLY A 52 25.51 43.26 -11.02
CA GLY A 52 24.88 44.46 -10.48
C GLY A 52 23.38 44.29 -10.38
N ASP A 53 22.86 44.38 -9.21
CA ASP A 53 22.22 45.51 -8.51
C ASP A 53 20.71 45.65 -8.78
N GLU A 54 19.89 45.61 -7.75
CA GLU A 54 18.99 46.64 -7.20
C GLU A 54 17.84 46.05 -6.37
N THR A 55 17.88 46.37 -5.08
CA THR A 55 16.70 46.55 -4.23
C THR A 55 16.14 48.00 -4.45
N PRO A 56 14.87 48.29 -4.12
CA PRO A 56 14.48 48.78 -2.77
C PRO A 56 13.05 48.35 -2.35
N ALA A 57 12.82 48.09 -1.09
CA ALA A 57 12.41 48.93 0.05
C ALA A 57 11.05 49.66 -0.04
N GLY A 58 10.30 49.56 1.05
CA GLY A 58 9.26 50.45 1.50
C GLY A 58 7.89 49.83 1.58
N ASP A 59 7.05 49.99 2.55
CA ASP A 59 6.96 50.56 3.86
C ASP A 59 5.61 50.21 4.45
N GLU A 60 5.59 49.96 5.71
CA GLU A 60 4.71 50.50 6.77
C GLU A 60 3.18 50.33 6.73
N ASN A 61 2.65 49.80 7.76
CA ASN A 61 1.96 50.42 8.94
C ASN A 61 0.57 49.81 9.14
N SER A 62 0.16 49.40 10.28
CA SER A 62 -0.08 49.93 11.58
C SER A 62 -1.37 49.34 12.18
N SER A 63 -1.21 48.83 13.35
CA SER A 63 -1.97 49.10 14.60
C SER A 63 -3.43 48.71 14.77
N GLY A 64 -3.66 48.19 15.97
CA GLY A 64 -4.80 48.40 16.84
C GLY A 64 -5.51 47.14 17.23
N ASP A 65 -5.30 46.59 18.36
CA ASP A 65 -5.60 46.90 19.78
C ASP A 65 -6.98 46.38 20.22
N GLU A 66 -6.93 45.82 21.41
CA GLU A 66 -7.98 45.63 22.43
C GLU A 66 -8.70 44.29 22.58
N THR A 67 -8.26 43.59 23.61
CA THR A 67 -9.05 42.71 24.49
C THR A 67 -10.12 43.51 25.25
N PRO A 68 -11.23 42.94 25.75
CA PRO A 68 -11.14 42.44 27.13
C PRO A 68 -11.91 41.17 27.48
N ALA A 69 -11.54 40.68 28.62
CA ALA A 69 -12.01 39.55 29.38
C ALA A 69 -13.54 39.49 29.65
N GLY A 70 -14.06 38.26 29.72
CA GLY A 70 -15.37 37.94 30.23
C GLY A 70 -15.40 36.55 30.83
N GLU A 71 -15.27 36.52 32.12
CA GLU A 71 -15.47 35.44 33.06
C GLU A 71 -16.90 34.91 32.99
N THR A 72 -17.16 33.59 32.83
CA THR A 72 -18.39 32.97 33.35
C THR A 72 -18.20 31.48 33.68
N ALA A 73 -18.78 31.12 34.78
CA ALA A 73 -18.74 29.94 35.62
C ALA A 73 -19.10 28.61 34.96
N PRO A 74 -18.81 27.42 35.59
CA PRO A 74 -18.99 26.08 35.05
C PRO A 74 -20.45 25.62 35.07
N PRO A 75 -20.90 24.84 34.12
CA PRO A 75 -22.21 24.19 34.16
C PRO A 75 -22.19 22.93 35.02
N GLN A 76 -23.27 22.78 35.76
CA GLN A 76 -23.63 21.72 36.68
C GLN A 76 -23.70 20.34 35.97
N GLU A 77 -23.25 19.34 36.69
CA GLU A 77 -23.51 17.92 36.43
C GLU A 77 -25.02 17.61 36.46
N VAL A 78 -25.53 17.10 35.35
CA VAL A 78 -26.85 16.49 35.30
C VAL A 78 -26.64 14.99 35.18
N HIS A 79 -26.93 14.25 36.26
CA HIS A 79 -27.05 12.80 36.24
C HIS A 79 -28.26 12.39 35.38
N PRO A 80 -28.12 11.49 34.38
CA PRO A 80 -29.29 10.82 33.81
C PRO A 80 -29.66 9.64 34.70
N ALA A 81 -30.93 9.57 35.03
CA ALA A 81 -31.59 8.51 35.76
C ALA A 81 -31.46 7.16 35.00
N ALA A 82 -31.27 6.09 35.78
CA ALA A 82 -31.34 4.71 35.34
C ALA A 82 -32.67 4.42 34.63
N GLY A 83 -32.64 4.18 33.34
CA GLY A 83 -33.75 3.64 32.56
C GLY A 83 -33.63 2.12 32.43
N ASP A 84 -34.62 1.48 33.01
CA ASP A 84 -34.86 0.04 33.01
C ASP A 84 -34.99 -0.47 31.54
N GLY A 85 -34.03 -1.25 31.05
CA GLY A 85 -33.99 -1.77 29.69
C GLY A 85 -34.88 -3.00 29.56
N GLY A 86 -36.16 -2.78 29.29
CA GLY A 86 -37.08 -3.83 28.93
C GLY A 86 -36.70 -4.48 27.59
N ASN A 87 -36.30 -5.74 27.65
CA ASN A 87 -35.95 -6.58 26.51
C ASN A 87 -37.24 -6.94 25.74
N THR A 88 -37.54 -6.22 24.64
CA THR A 88 -38.67 -6.54 23.77
C THR A 88 -38.20 -7.55 22.73
N ILE A 89 -38.59 -8.82 22.91
CA ILE A 89 -38.36 -9.88 21.93
C ILE A 89 -39.37 -9.65 20.78
N VAL A 90 -38.89 -9.24 19.63
CA VAL A 90 -39.68 -9.22 18.39
C VAL A 90 -39.56 -10.60 17.74
N VAL A 91 -40.65 -11.36 17.78
CA VAL A 91 -40.74 -12.69 17.12
C VAL A 91 -41.20 -12.47 15.70
N ARG A 92 -40.44 -12.99 14.74
CA ARG A 92 -40.84 -13.07 13.31
C ARG A 92 -41.98 -14.09 13.13
N PRO A 93 -42.82 -13.96 12.08
CA PRO A 93 -43.95 -14.84 11.82
C PRO A 93 -43.55 -16.30 11.54
N ASP A 94 -42.31 -16.62 11.31
CA ASP A 94 -41.78 -17.96 10.97
C ASP A 94 -41.23 -18.75 12.17
N GLY A 95 -41.30 -18.18 13.37
CA GLY A 95 -41.00 -18.93 14.64
C GLY A 95 -39.53 -19.27 14.86
N GLN A 96 -38.59 -18.74 14.07
CA GLN A 96 -37.17 -18.91 14.36
C GLN A 96 -36.68 -17.81 15.31
N PRO A 97 -35.90 -18.15 16.36
CA PRO A 97 -35.31 -17.17 17.24
C PRO A 97 -34.24 -16.37 16.46
N GLU A 98 -34.44 -15.04 16.41
CA GLU A 98 -33.32 -14.18 16.01
C GLU A 98 -32.15 -14.43 16.97
N THR A 99 -31.05 -14.94 16.45
CA THR A 99 -29.76 -14.81 17.12
C THR A 99 -29.45 -13.32 17.14
N THR A 100 -29.83 -12.66 18.23
CA THR A 100 -29.35 -11.32 18.55
C THR A 100 -27.84 -11.38 18.45
N ALA A 101 -27.27 -10.75 17.42
CA ALA A 101 -25.88 -10.35 17.47
C ALA A 101 -25.74 -9.63 18.82
N LYS A 102 -25.04 -10.23 19.77
CA LYS A 102 -24.66 -9.56 21.01
C LYS A 102 -24.03 -8.26 20.57
N ASN A 103 -24.66 -7.14 20.92
CA ASN A 103 -23.97 -5.88 20.93
C ASN A 103 -22.79 -6.11 21.87
N ALA A 104 -21.60 -6.32 21.30
CA ALA A 104 -20.38 -6.34 22.06
C ALA A 104 -20.35 -4.97 22.78
N THR A 105 -20.61 -4.97 24.08
CA THR A 105 -20.35 -3.81 24.90
C THR A 105 -18.86 -3.52 24.77
N MET A 106 -18.48 -2.26 24.72
CA MET A 106 -17.09 -1.81 24.59
C MET A 106 -16.18 -2.31 25.72
N ASP A 107 -16.76 -3.01 26.73
CA ASP A 107 -16.12 -3.61 27.89
C ASP A 107 -15.77 -5.11 27.72
N ASP A 108 -16.22 -5.78 26.65
CA ASP A 108 -15.62 -7.05 26.26
C ASP A 108 -14.21 -6.70 25.75
N GLU A 109 -13.22 -6.97 26.57
CA GLU A 109 -11.80 -6.87 26.27
C GLU A 109 -11.56 -7.47 24.87
N LEU A 110 -11.55 -6.61 23.84
CA LEU A 110 -10.98 -6.93 22.55
C LEU A 110 -9.46 -7.01 22.72
N VAL A 111 -9.03 -7.94 23.60
CA VAL A 111 -7.63 -8.33 23.67
C VAL A 111 -7.35 -9.03 22.36
N PHE A 112 -6.57 -8.38 21.53
CA PHE A 112 -6.00 -9.00 20.35
C PHE A 112 -5.05 -10.12 20.83
N THR A 113 -5.61 -11.31 21.04
CA THR A 113 -4.87 -12.54 21.35
C THR A 113 -4.36 -13.11 20.03
N GLY A 114 -3.29 -12.51 19.48
CA GLY A 114 -2.49 -13.19 18.47
C GLY A 114 -1.80 -14.41 19.06
N GLU A 115 -1.39 -15.36 18.21
CA GLU A 115 -0.56 -16.50 18.64
C GLU A 115 0.73 -15.97 19.29
N ASP A 116 0.80 -15.91 20.62
CA ASP A 116 1.88 -15.29 21.37
C ASP A 116 3.25 -15.97 21.18
N ASP A 117 3.26 -17.21 20.72
CA ASP A 117 4.48 -18.00 20.53
C ASP A 117 5.03 -18.01 19.10
N PHE A 118 4.40 -17.29 18.17
CA PHE A 118 4.88 -17.26 16.79
C PHE A 118 6.12 -16.37 16.65
N ARG A 119 7.29 -17.02 16.53
CA ARG A 119 8.60 -16.33 16.54
C ARG A 119 9.34 -16.40 15.21
N TYR A 120 8.97 -17.29 14.31
CA TYR A 120 9.72 -17.50 13.06
C TYR A 120 8.77 -17.52 11.86
N LEU A 121 9.09 -16.74 10.83
CA LEU A 121 8.33 -16.67 9.59
C LEU A 121 9.23 -17.00 8.39
N ALA A 122 8.95 -18.10 7.70
CA ALA A 122 9.56 -18.37 6.41
C ALA A 122 8.84 -17.59 5.30
N PHE A 123 9.57 -17.23 4.26
CA PHE A 123 8.99 -16.50 3.12
C PHE A 123 7.88 -17.30 2.41
N GLU A 124 8.04 -18.61 2.32
CA GLU A 124 7.10 -19.52 1.67
C GLU A 124 5.73 -19.55 2.39
N ASP A 125 5.73 -19.39 3.71
CA ASP A 125 4.52 -19.41 4.53
C ASP A 125 3.83 -18.04 4.59
N LEU A 126 4.51 -16.97 4.15
CA LEU A 126 4.04 -15.59 4.29
C LEU A 126 2.64 -15.37 3.72
N ARG A 127 2.40 -15.83 2.47
CA ARG A 127 1.10 -15.67 1.82
C ARG A 127 -0.03 -16.31 2.61
N THR A 128 0.16 -17.55 3.03
CA THR A 128 -0.83 -18.31 3.79
C THR A 128 -1.11 -17.63 5.12
N ARG A 129 -0.06 -17.24 5.84
CA ARG A 129 -0.17 -16.56 7.13
C ARG A 129 -0.87 -15.20 7.03
N VAL A 130 -0.60 -14.42 6.00
CA VAL A 130 -1.28 -13.14 5.78
C VAL A 130 -2.76 -13.33 5.48
N LEU A 131 -3.11 -14.29 4.63
CA LEU A 131 -4.51 -14.54 4.27
C LEU A 131 -5.32 -15.11 5.44
N GLU A 132 -4.73 -15.95 6.30
CA GLU A 132 -5.39 -16.55 7.44
C GLU A 132 -5.34 -15.69 8.72
N GLY A 133 -4.26 -14.90 8.89
CA GLY A 133 -4.00 -14.13 10.11
C GLY A 133 -4.46 -12.69 10.07
N SER A 134 -4.36 -12.04 8.90
CA SER A 134 -4.68 -10.62 8.76
C SER A 134 -6.17 -10.34 8.93
N LEU A 135 -6.50 -9.40 9.82
CA LEU A 135 -7.89 -8.94 9.97
C LEU A 135 -8.41 -8.29 8.67
N THR A 136 -7.55 -7.60 7.94
CA THR A 136 -7.91 -7.03 6.64
C THR A 136 -8.23 -8.12 5.62
N ALA A 137 -7.41 -9.18 5.53
CA ALA A 137 -7.67 -10.29 4.63
C ALA A 137 -8.95 -11.04 5.00
N LYS A 138 -9.21 -11.28 6.29
CA LYS A 138 -10.47 -11.87 6.79
C LYS A 138 -11.68 -11.01 6.45
N MET A 139 -11.60 -9.70 6.67
CA MET A 139 -12.69 -8.77 6.31
C MET A 139 -12.99 -8.82 4.80
N LEU A 140 -11.96 -8.85 3.95
CA LEU A 140 -12.13 -8.98 2.51
C LEU A 140 -12.75 -10.34 2.14
N GLN A 141 -12.35 -11.41 2.82
CA GLN A 141 -12.91 -12.75 2.62
C GLN A 141 -14.40 -12.82 2.98
N GLU A 142 -14.80 -12.25 4.12
CA GLU A 142 -16.20 -12.16 4.51
C GLU A 142 -17.02 -11.30 3.54
N SER A 143 -16.41 -10.23 3.00
CA SER A 143 -17.05 -9.40 1.97
C SER A 143 -17.27 -10.19 0.67
N ILE A 144 -16.32 -11.03 0.26
CA ILE A 144 -16.47 -11.93 -0.90
C ILE A 144 -17.56 -12.98 -0.60
N ALA A 145 -17.55 -13.60 0.59
CA ALA A 145 -18.57 -14.57 0.99
C ALA A 145 -19.98 -13.96 1.00
N SER A 146 -20.10 -12.70 1.42
CA SER A 146 -21.38 -11.96 1.37
C SER A 146 -21.88 -11.78 -0.05
N ILE A 147 -21.00 -11.52 -1.04
CA ILE A 147 -21.36 -11.44 -2.46
C ILE A 147 -21.75 -12.83 -2.98
N ASP A 148 -21.00 -13.87 -2.63
CA ASP A 148 -21.26 -15.25 -3.08
C ASP A 148 -22.55 -15.83 -2.48
N ALA A 149 -23.02 -15.29 -1.33
CA ALA A 149 -24.28 -15.68 -0.69
C ALA A 149 -25.53 -15.00 -1.29
N MET A 150 -25.40 -14.12 -2.30
CA MET A 150 -26.55 -13.46 -2.93
C MET A 150 -27.42 -14.45 -3.69
N ASP A 151 -28.70 -14.56 -3.29
CA ASP A 151 -29.72 -15.34 -4.00
C ASP A 151 -30.49 -14.44 -4.96
N TYR A 152 -30.08 -14.43 -6.21
CA TYR A 152 -30.70 -13.62 -7.26
C TYR A 152 -32.14 -14.07 -7.60
N THR A 153 -32.46 -15.36 -7.40
CA THR A 153 -33.81 -15.89 -7.62
C THR A 153 -34.76 -15.36 -6.57
N ARG A 154 -34.36 -15.40 -5.31
CA ARG A 154 -35.16 -14.83 -4.23
C ARG A 154 -35.32 -13.33 -4.37
N MET A 155 -34.22 -12.61 -4.72
CA MET A 155 -34.26 -11.18 -4.98
C MET A 155 -35.25 -10.82 -6.08
N ALA A 156 -35.31 -11.60 -7.19
CA ALA A 156 -36.30 -11.42 -8.26
C ALA A 156 -37.73 -11.61 -7.75
N GLN A 157 -37.98 -12.63 -6.93
CA GLN A 157 -39.30 -12.89 -6.34
C GLN A 157 -39.75 -11.76 -5.42
N GLU A 158 -38.84 -11.27 -4.55
CA GLU A 158 -39.13 -10.17 -3.63
C GLU A 158 -39.42 -8.85 -4.38
N LEU A 159 -38.65 -8.53 -5.42
CA LEU A 159 -38.86 -7.34 -6.27
C LEU A 159 -40.20 -7.42 -7.01
N ASN A 160 -40.53 -8.58 -7.60
CA ASN A 160 -41.81 -8.77 -8.28
C ASN A 160 -43.01 -8.69 -7.31
N ALA A 161 -42.89 -9.24 -6.10
CA ALA A 161 -43.91 -9.10 -5.07
C ALA A 161 -44.13 -7.64 -4.65
N GLN A 162 -43.04 -6.87 -4.49
CA GLN A 162 -43.11 -5.43 -4.20
C GLN A 162 -43.78 -4.66 -5.36
N MET A 163 -43.42 -4.95 -6.59
CA MET A 163 -44.05 -4.33 -7.78
C MET A 163 -45.57 -4.60 -7.78
N SER A 164 -45.97 -5.85 -7.58
CA SER A 164 -47.40 -6.22 -7.53
C SER A 164 -48.14 -5.51 -6.40
N SER A 165 -47.50 -5.30 -5.24
CA SER A 165 -48.09 -4.55 -4.13
C SER A 165 -48.26 -3.05 -4.46
N LEU A 166 -47.29 -2.44 -5.17
CA LEU A 166 -47.39 -1.06 -5.63
C LEU A 166 -48.48 -0.88 -6.71
N GLU A 167 -48.61 -1.81 -7.65
CA GLU A 167 -49.71 -1.81 -8.63
C GLU A 167 -51.08 -1.90 -7.96
N ALA A 168 -51.23 -2.80 -6.98
CA ALA A 168 -52.46 -2.92 -6.19
C ALA A 168 -52.75 -1.62 -5.40
N ALA A 169 -51.76 -1.02 -4.78
CA ALA A 169 -51.91 0.25 -4.09
C ALA A 169 -52.28 1.39 -5.03
N GLN A 170 -51.65 1.47 -6.20
CA GLN A 170 -51.98 2.48 -7.22
C GLN A 170 -53.41 2.32 -7.74
N ALA A 171 -53.82 1.09 -8.01
CA ALA A 171 -55.21 0.79 -8.43
C ALA A 171 -56.22 1.12 -7.35
N MET A 172 -55.93 0.84 -6.07
CA MET A 172 -56.79 1.19 -4.94
C MET A 172 -56.93 2.70 -4.80
N TYR A 173 -55.84 3.46 -4.83
CA TYR A 173 -55.90 4.93 -4.74
C TYR A 173 -56.64 5.56 -5.94
N ALA A 174 -56.53 5.00 -7.16
CA ALA A 174 -57.22 5.49 -8.33
C ALA A 174 -58.77 5.31 -8.24
N GLN A 175 -59.27 4.37 -7.42
CA GLN A 175 -60.68 4.11 -7.22
C GLN A 175 -61.32 4.95 -6.08
N ILE A 176 -60.54 5.67 -5.31
CA ILE A 176 -61.03 6.51 -4.22
C ILE A 176 -61.81 7.70 -4.83
N PRO A 177 -63.10 7.90 -4.49
CA PRO A 177 -63.87 9.05 -4.98
C PRO A 177 -63.30 10.38 -4.48
N VAL A 178 -63.15 11.35 -5.35
CA VAL A 178 -62.65 12.68 -5.06
C VAL A 178 -63.81 13.63 -4.82
N SER A 179 -63.92 14.20 -3.61
CA SER A 179 -64.99 15.09 -3.24
C SER A 179 -64.58 16.58 -3.27
N SER A 180 -63.29 16.88 -3.34
CA SER A 180 -62.78 18.25 -3.44
C SER A 180 -61.54 18.35 -4.35
N PRO A 181 -61.24 19.54 -4.93
CA PRO A 181 -60.03 19.75 -5.74
C PRO A 181 -58.72 19.47 -4.97
N MET A 182 -58.70 19.68 -3.68
CA MET A 182 -57.54 19.42 -2.82
C MET A 182 -57.31 17.93 -2.62
N GLU A 183 -58.38 17.14 -2.43
CA GLU A 183 -58.29 15.67 -2.36
C GLU A 183 -57.82 15.09 -3.69
N GLY A 184 -58.27 15.62 -4.83
CA GLY A 184 -57.81 15.23 -6.13
C GLY A 184 -56.34 15.50 -6.38
N ALA A 185 -55.85 16.65 -5.93
CA ALA A 185 -54.43 17.01 -5.98
C ALA A 185 -53.54 16.05 -5.13
N MET A 186 -54.05 15.74 -3.91
CA MET A 186 -53.34 14.80 -3.00
C MET A 186 -53.36 13.38 -3.53
N GLN A 187 -54.45 12.91 -4.07
CA GLN A 187 -54.57 11.61 -4.73
C GLN A 187 -53.61 11.51 -5.92
N GLY A 188 -53.59 12.53 -6.79
CA GLY A 188 -52.66 12.62 -7.90
C GLY A 188 -51.19 12.60 -7.46
N TYR A 189 -50.84 13.28 -6.39
CA TYR A 189 -49.50 13.24 -5.80
C TYR A 189 -49.12 11.84 -5.30
N ILE A 190 -50.01 11.15 -4.57
CA ILE A 190 -49.78 9.79 -4.08
C ILE A 190 -49.62 8.82 -5.28
N ILE A 191 -50.47 8.87 -6.26
CA ILE A 191 -50.36 8.01 -7.45
C ILE A 191 -49.06 8.26 -8.21
N SER A 192 -48.66 9.53 -8.35
CA SER A 192 -47.37 9.89 -8.99
C SER A 192 -46.16 9.33 -8.23
N ASN A 193 -46.18 9.39 -6.90
CA ASN A 193 -45.10 8.80 -6.07
C ASN A 193 -45.05 7.28 -6.16
N LEU A 194 -46.21 6.61 -6.17
CA LEU A 194 -46.31 5.15 -6.37
C LEU A 194 -45.81 4.74 -7.77
N ALA A 195 -46.17 5.50 -8.80
CA ALA A 195 -45.70 5.28 -10.16
C ALA A 195 -44.16 5.47 -10.28
N SER A 196 -43.62 6.48 -9.63
CA SER A 196 -42.17 6.70 -9.57
C SER A 196 -41.45 5.53 -8.86
N SER A 197 -42.00 5.07 -7.72
CA SER A 197 -41.48 3.92 -6.98
C SER A 197 -41.56 2.63 -7.82
N TYR A 198 -42.65 2.42 -8.52
CA TYR A 198 -42.81 1.30 -9.46
C TYR A 198 -41.77 1.35 -10.59
N GLY A 199 -41.55 2.50 -11.21
CA GLY A 199 -40.55 2.69 -12.24
C GLY A 199 -39.14 2.35 -11.74
N SER A 200 -38.82 2.75 -10.51
CA SER A 200 -37.52 2.42 -9.87
C SER A 200 -37.36 0.91 -9.61
N LEU A 201 -38.41 0.22 -9.15
CA LEU A 201 -38.39 -1.24 -8.98
C LEU A 201 -38.33 -1.98 -10.32
N ASN A 202 -39.07 -1.53 -11.32
CA ASN A 202 -39.03 -2.11 -12.66
C ASN A 202 -37.62 -2.01 -13.28
N SER A 203 -36.94 -0.89 -13.12
CA SER A 203 -35.53 -0.76 -13.51
C SER A 203 -34.66 -1.80 -12.78
N SER A 204 -34.90 -2.02 -11.48
CA SER A 204 -34.18 -3.03 -10.70
C SER A 204 -34.44 -4.46 -11.14
N VAL A 205 -35.69 -4.79 -11.53
CA VAL A 205 -36.03 -6.09 -12.10
C VAL A 205 -35.39 -6.27 -13.47
N SER A 206 -35.36 -5.22 -14.29
CA SER A 206 -34.68 -5.21 -15.59
C SER A 206 -33.18 -5.44 -15.45
N ASP A 207 -32.53 -4.74 -14.53
CA ASP A 207 -31.09 -4.91 -14.25
C ASP A 207 -30.74 -6.33 -13.76
N LEU A 208 -31.66 -6.94 -12.99
CA LEU A 208 -31.53 -8.33 -12.54
C LEU A 208 -31.77 -9.33 -13.70
N ALA A 209 -32.76 -9.09 -14.53
CA ALA A 209 -33.08 -9.93 -15.66
C ALA A 209 -32.04 -9.86 -16.78
N SER A 210 -31.41 -8.70 -16.98
CA SER A 210 -30.31 -8.51 -17.94
C SER A 210 -28.98 -9.06 -17.46
N GLY A 211 -28.87 -9.49 -16.20
CA GLY A 211 -27.62 -9.97 -15.61
C GLY A 211 -26.68 -8.88 -15.11
N LYS A 212 -27.06 -7.61 -15.21
CA LYS A 212 -26.20 -6.48 -14.80
C LYS A 212 -25.83 -6.52 -13.31
N ILE A 213 -26.77 -6.95 -12.45
CA ILE A 213 -26.48 -7.10 -11.00
C ILE A 213 -25.45 -8.19 -10.76
N GLN A 214 -25.54 -9.30 -11.49
CA GLN A 214 -24.58 -10.40 -11.42
C GLN A 214 -23.20 -9.98 -11.91
N GLU A 215 -23.17 -9.21 -13.01
CA GLU A 215 -21.91 -8.67 -13.56
C GLU A 215 -21.25 -7.68 -12.59
N ASP A 216 -22.03 -6.78 -11.99
CA ASP A 216 -21.54 -5.84 -10.98
C ASP A 216 -21.01 -6.57 -9.72
N ALA A 217 -21.71 -7.63 -9.29
CA ALA A 217 -21.26 -8.48 -8.18
C ALA A 217 -19.96 -9.22 -8.53
N ALA A 218 -19.84 -9.75 -9.74
CA ALA A 218 -18.60 -10.39 -10.21
C ALA A 218 -17.43 -9.40 -10.30
N ALA A 219 -17.68 -8.18 -10.76
CA ALA A 219 -16.68 -7.11 -10.78
C ALA A 219 -16.24 -6.72 -9.37
N ALA A 220 -17.18 -6.55 -8.43
CA ALA A 220 -16.88 -6.28 -7.01
C ALA A 220 -16.07 -7.42 -6.38
N ARG A 221 -16.42 -8.68 -6.66
CA ARG A 221 -15.66 -9.85 -6.19
C ARG A 221 -14.23 -9.84 -6.74
N ARG A 222 -14.04 -9.51 -8.03
CA ARG A 222 -12.70 -9.40 -8.63
C ARG A 222 -11.88 -8.28 -7.97
N GLN A 223 -12.53 -7.15 -7.67
CA GLN A 223 -11.90 -6.04 -6.92
C GLN A 223 -11.42 -6.47 -5.53
N LEU A 224 -12.27 -7.16 -4.76
CA LEU A 224 -11.92 -7.63 -3.42
C LEU A 224 -10.79 -8.67 -3.45
N LYS A 225 -10.79 -9.56 -4.46
CA LYS A 225 -9.68 -10.48 -4.67
C LYS A 225 -8.36 -9.75 -4.96
N ASN A 226 -8.39 -8.76 -5.85
CA ASN A 226 -7.22 -7.93 -6.11
C ASN A 226 -6.71 -7.23 -4.85
N ALA A 227 -7.62 -6.73 -3.98
CA ALA A 227 -7.26 -6.13 -2.70
C ALA A 227 -6.61 -7.14 -1.73
N GLN A 228 -7.05 -8.41 -1.73
CA GLN A 228 -6.39 -9.47 -0.97
C GLN A 228 -4.96 -9.74 -1.49
N ASP A 229 -4.78 -9.82 -2.81
CA ASP A 229 -3.46 -10.03 -3.41
C ASP A 229 -2.53 -8.85 -3.15
N LEU A 230 -3.04 -7.60 -3.22
CA LEU A 230 -2.28 -6.40 -2.84
C LEU A 230 -1.86 -6.41 -1.36
N THR A 231 -2.69 -6.96 -0.46
CA THR A 231 -2.33 -7.12 0.96
C THR A 231 -1.14 -8.06 1.12
N VAL A 232 -1.10 -9.15 0.35
CA VAL A 232 0.04 -10.09 0.34
C VAL A 232 1.30 -9.44 -0.25
N VAL A 233 1.18 -8.69 -1.36
CA VAL A 233 2.30 -7.94 -1.96
C VAL A 233 2.86 -6.92 -0.97
N GLY A 234 1.99 -6.24 -0.23
CA GLY A 234 2.40 -5.32 0.85
C GLY A 234 3.19 -6.03 1.96
N ALA A 235 2.78 -7.24 2.34
CA ALA A 235 3.51 -8.05 3.32
C ALA A 235 4.86 -8.54 2.78
N GLU A 236 4.95 -8.94 1.50
CA GLU A 236 6.23 -9.29 0.87
C GLU A 236 7.19 -8.09 0.85
N SER A 237 6.68 -6.91 0.49
CA SER A 237 7.49 -5.68 0.49
C SER A 237 8.01 -5.34 1.90
N LEU A 238 7.18 -5.52 2.91
CA LEU A 238 7.58 -5.34 4.31
C LEU A 238 8.61 -6.39 4.75
N TYR A 239 8.47 -7.65 4.28
CA TYR A 239 9.44 -8.72 4.54
C TYR A 239 10.82 -8.34 3.99
N PHE A 240 10.90 -7.87 2.74
CA PHE A 240 12.15 -7.41 2.14
C PHE A 240 12.74 -6.21 2.87
N ALA A 241 11.90 -5.25 3.27
CA ALA A 241 12.36 -4.10 4.04
C ALA A 241 12.95 -4.50 5.42
N ILE A 242 12.36 -5.48 6.11
CA ILE A 242 12.90 -5.98 7.37
C ILE A 242 14.28 -6.64 7.15
N LEU A 243 14.41 -7.50 6.13
CA LEU A 243 15.71 -8.12 5.81
C LEU A 243 16.78 -7.09 5.45
N GLU A 244 16.41 -6.03 4.74
CA GLU A 244 17.32 -4.92 4.43
C GLU A 244 17.76 -4.16 5.68
N LEU A 245 16.83 -3.86 6.59
CA LEU A 245 17.14 -3.23 7.88
C LEU A 245 18.02 -4.13 8.76
N GLU A 246 17.79 -5.45 8.77
CA GLU A 246 18.65 -6.40 9.51
C GLU A 246 20.08 -6.46 8.93
N GLN A 247 20.21 -6.44 7.62
CA GLN A 247 21.51 -6.36 6.94
C GLN A 247 22.21 -5.03 7.27
N THR A 248 21.53 -3.90 7.13
CA THR A 248 22.07 -2.57 7.46
C THR A 248 22.48 -2.49 8.92
N LYS A 249 21.73 -3.12 9.85
CA LYS A 249 22.13 -3.24 11.25
C LYS A 249 23.48 -3.95 11.39
N GLY A 250 23.66 -5.07 10.70
CA GLY A 250 24.92 -5.82 10.69
C GLY A 250 26.10 -4.96 10.19
N THR A 251 25.89 -4.18 9.11
CA THR A 251 26.89 -3.25 8.56
C THR A 251 27.27 -2.16 9.57
N LEU A 252 26.28 -1.50 10.18
CA LEU A 252 26.53 -0.46 11.19
C LEU A 252 27.28 -1.02 12.40
N GLN A 253 26.98 -2.25 12.83
CA GLN A 253 27.68 -2.90 13.93
C GLN A 253 29.16 -3.20 13.57
N ARG A 254 29.44 -3.65 12.34
CA ARG A 254 30.82 -3.84 11.85
C ARG A 254 31.56 -2.50 11.79
N ASN A 255 30.94 -1.48 11.22
CA ASN A 255 31.54 -0.14 11.16
C ASN A 255 31.83 0.43 12.55
N LEU A 256 30.94 0.20 13.53
CA LEU A 256 31.16 0.59 14.91
C LEU A 256 32.38 -0.14 15.50
N THR A 257 32.52 -1.44 15.22
CA THR A 257 33.69 -2.22 15.67
C THR A 257 34.99 -1.73 15.02
N ALA A 258 34.96 -1.40 13.72
CA ALA A 258 36.13 -0.82 13.03
C ALA A 258 36.50 0.56 13.59
N LEU A 259 35.50 1.39 13.88
CA LEU A 259 35.71 2.70 14.47
C LEU A 259 36.21 2.60 15.91
N ASP A 260 35.85 1.58 16.68
CA ASP A 260 36.37 1.31 18.00
C ASP A 260 37.88 0.97 17.97
N ARG A 261 38.31 0.17 16.98
CA ARG A 261 39.72 -0.12 16.72
C ARG A 261 40.48 1.16 16.37
N GLN A 262 39.94 1.97 15.48
CA GLN A 262 40.52 3.24 15.09
C GLN A 262 40.64 4.22 16.29
N LEU A 263 39.63 4.26 17.13
CA LEU A 263 39.62 5.12 18.33
C LEU A 263 40.73 4.72 19.30
N GLN A 264 40.94 3.42 19.56
CA GLN A 264 42.03 2.94 20.41
C GLN A 264 43.38 3.35 19.85
N GLU A 265 43.60 3.26 18.55
CA GLU A 265 44.83 3.73 17.90
C GLU A 265 44.99 5.25 18.04
N MET A 266 43.93 6.02 17.85
CA MET A 266 43.96 7.47 18.00
C MET A 266 44.21 7.92 19.45
N GLU A 267 43.68 7.21 20.44
CA GLU A 267 43.94 7.48 21.86
C GLU A 267 45.41 7.27 22.17
N LEU A 268 46.03 6.19 21.70
CA LEU A 268 47.47 5.97 21.86
C LEU A 268 48.30 7.06 21.16
N ARG A 269 47.95 7.45 19.94
CA ARG A 269 48.65 8.54 19.23
C ARG A 269 48.50 9.89 19.92
N TYR A 270 47.38 10.14 20.58
CA TYR A 270 47.17 11.35 21.38
C TYR A 270 48.05 11.33 22.64
N GLU A 271 48.14 10.21 23.35
CA GLU A 271 49.03 10.05 24.51
C GLU A 271 50.49 10.27 24.13
N LEU A 272 50.89 9.86 22.93
CA LEU A 272 52.23 10.08 22.38
C LEU A 272 52.45 11.51 21.82
N GLY A 273 51.41 12.37 21.88
CA GLY A 273 51.49 13.75 21.39
C GLY A 273 51.51 13.87 19.86
N GLN A 274 51.11 12.81 19.12
CA GLN A 274 51.16 12.76 17.66
C GLN A 274 49.91 13.36 16.98
N ILE A 275 48.80 13.47 17.71
CA ILE A 275 47.56 14.07 17.21
C ILE A 275 47.01 15.08 18.21
N SER A 276 46.15 15.98 17.73
CA SER A 276 45.48 16.98 18.56
C SER A 276 44.27 16.40 19.31
N ALA A 277 43.90 17.02 20.44
CA ALA A 277 42.67 16.70 21.15
C ALA A 277 41.44 16.86 20.26
N LEU A 278 41.43 17.85 19.34
CA LEU A 278 40.36 18.07 18.41
C LEU A 278 40.16 16.87 17.47
N THR A 279 41.26 16.29 16.97
CA THR A 279 41.21 15.12 16.09
C THR A 279 40.64 13.91 16.83
N LEU A 280 41.02 13.69 18.08
CA LEU A 280 40.48 12.60 18.91
C LEU A 280 38.97 12.80 19.17
N GLU A 281 38.55 14.03 19.51
CA GLU A 281 37.13 14.35 19.72
C GLU A 281 36.28 14.19 18.45
N GLN A 282 36.82 14.47 17.25
CA GLN A 282 36.13 14.22 16.00
C GLN A 282 35.82 12.74 15.81
N VAL A 283 36.72 11.83 16.12
CA VAL A 283 36.49 10.37 16.03
C VAL A 283 35.48 9.92 17.08
N LYS A 284 35.54 10.43 18.32
CA LYS A 284 34.55 10.15 19.38
C LYS A 284 33.15 10.61 18.98
N ASN A 285 33.00 11.79 18.38
CA ASN A 285 31.74 12.30 17.86
C ASN A 285 31.22 11.42 16.70
N GLY A 286 32.12 10.97 15.81
CA GLY A 286 31.76 10.02 14.76
C GLY A 286 31.16 8.72 15.31
N LYS A 287 31.79 8.15 16.36
CA LYS A 287 31.27 6.98 17.07
C LYS A 287 29.91 7.24 17.70
N ALA A 288 29.71 8.36 18.38
CA ALA A 288 28.42 8.72 18.98
C ALA A 288 27.31 8.87 17.94
N ASN A 289 27.61 9.47 16.79
CA ASN A 289 26.67 9.58 15.67
C ASN A 289 26.30 8.21 15.10
N LEU A 290 27.25 7.30 14.93
CA LEU A 290 27.00 5.95 14.43
C LEU A 290 26.15 5.13 15.44
N GLN A 291 26.40 5.27 16.74
CA GLN A 291 25.60 4.66 17.81
C GLN A 291 24.14 5.18 17.79
N SER A 292 23.96 6.49 17.59
CA SER A 292 22.62 7.09 17.45
C SER A 292 21.88 6.56 16.20
N SER A 293 22.60 6.43 15.09
CA SER A 293 22.04 5.84 13.85
C SER A 293 21.65 4.38 14.06
N LEU A 294 22.46 3.59 14.77
CA LEU A 294 22.13 2.20 15.11
C LEU A 294 20.86 2.11 15.97
N SER A 295 20.73 2.97 16.99
CA SER A 295 19.54 3.01 17.86
C SER A 295 18.27 3.38 17.07
N THR A 296 18.37 4.33 16.15
CA THR A 296 17.26 4.72 15.26
C THR A 296 16.86 3.56 14.33
N LEU A 297 17.84 2.87 13.77
CA LEU A 297 17.61 1.69 12.93
C LEU A 297 16.91 0.56 13.71
N GLU A 298 17.35 0.27 14.93
CA GLU A 298 16.74 -0.76 15.80
C GLU A 298 15.28 -0.41 16.15
N MET A 299 14.99 0.86 16.39
CA MET A 299 13.62 1.33 16.60
C MET A 299 12.76 1.11 15.34
N ASN A 300 13.27 1.45 14.16
CA ASN A 300 12.57 1.24 12.88
C ASN A 300 12.36 -0.25 12.60
N LEU A 301 13.38 -1.08 12.80
CA LEU A 301 13.30 -2.53 12.65
C LEU A 301 12.22 -3.13 13.56
N ARG A 302 12.17 -2.73 14.83
CA ARG A 302 11.15 -3.16 15.77
C ARG A 302 9.74 -2.76 15.29
N ARG A 303 9.57 -1.53 14.79
CA ARG A 303 8.29 -1.06 14.24
C ARG A 303 7.85 -1.89 13.03
N CYS A 304 8.76 -2.17 12.09
CA CYS A 304 8.46 -3.02 10.93
C CYS A 304 8.10 -4.46 11.36
N LYS A 305 8.78 -5.01 12.36
CA LYS A 305 8.45 -6.34 12.91
C LYS A 305 7.07 -6.37 13.58
N LEU A 306 6.69 -5.35 14.33
CA LEU A 306 5.35 -5.22 14.91
C LEU A 306 4.28 -5.11 13.81
N GLN A 307 4.56 -4.35 12.76
CA GLN A 307 3.65 -4.25 11.61
C GLN A 307 3.48 -5.59 10.89
N MET A 308 4.58 -6.34 10.69
CA MET A 308 4.52 -7.69 10.12
C MET A 308 3.71 -8.65 11.00
N GLN A 309 3.92 -8.64 12.31
CA GLN A 309 3.15 -9.44 13.27
C GLN A 309 1.65 -9.11 13.21
N SER A 310 1.29 -7.83 13.08
CA SER A 310 -0.10 -7.42 12.86
C SER A 310 -0.67 -7.98 11.55
N MET A 311 0.12 -8.00 10.46
CA MET A 311 -0.32 -8.51 9.16
C MET A 311 -0.49 -10.03 9.12
N ILE A 312 0.24 -10.77 9.95
CA ILE A 312 0.13 -12.25 10.04
C ILE A 312 -0.73 -12.72 11.21
N GLY A 313 -1.32 -11.79 11.98
CA GLY A 313 -2.15 -12.13 13.13
C GLY A 313 -1.39 -12.71 14.32
N ALA A 314 -0.09 -12.45 14.45
CA ALA A 314 0.75 -12.88 15.54
C ALA A 314 0.75 -11.88 16.72
N GLY A 315 1.16 -12.33 17.92
CA GLY A 315 1.29 -11.48 19.11
C GLY A 315 2.30 -10.35 18.90
N LEU A 316 1.93 -9.12 19.29
CA LEU A 316 2.69 -7.88 19.03
C LEU A 316 3.83 -7.68 20.02
N ASN A 317 4.84 -8.54 20.01
CA ASN A 317 6.01 -8.47 20.90
C ASN A 317 7.30 -7.90 20.25
N GLY A 318 7.31 -7.77 18.93
CA GLY A 318 8.47 -7.28 18.15
C GLY A 318 9.64 -8.26 18.07
N SER A 319 9.46 -9.52 18.49
CA SER A 319 10.52 -10.56 18.55
C SER A 319 10.56 -11.46 17.31
N LEU A 320 9.85 -11.09 16.23
CA LEU A 320 9.76 -11.89 15.01
C LEU A 320 11.14 -12.04 14.35
N VAL A 321 11.48 -13.28 13.99
CA VAL A 321 12.64 -13.65 13.19
C VAL A 321 12.18 -14.07 11.81
N LEU A 322 12.75 -13.47 10.78
CA LEU A 322 12.44 -13.84 9.40
C LEU A 322 13.41 -14.90 8.89
N GLY A 323 12.90 -15.83 8.08
CA GLY A 323 13.72 -16.80 7.38
C GLY A 323 14.52 -16.15 6.22
N PRO A 324 15.54 -16.84 5.70
CA PRO A 324 16.23 -16.41 4.50
C PRO A 324 15.31 -16.49 3.29
N LEU A 325 15.57 -15.67 2.27
CA LEU A 325 14.87 -15.76 1.00
C LEU A 325 15.21 -17.06 0.29
N PRO A 326 14.24 -17.72 -0.37
CA PRO A 326 14.50 -18.89 -1.20
C PRO A 326 15.50 -18.56 -2.31
N ALA A 327 16.36 -19.50 -2.63
CA ALA A 327 17.27 -19.36 -3.75
C ALA A 327 16.49 -19.40 -5.07
N LEU A 328 16.63 -18.37 -5.89
CA LEU A 328 16.04 -18.34 -7.21
C LEU A 328 16.84 -19.24 -8.16
N SER A 329 16.20 -20.26 -8.73
CA SER A 329 16.88 -21.14 -9.68
C SER A 329 17.05 -20.44 -11.04
N GLN A 330 18.18 -20.68 -11.70
CA GLN A 330 18.45 -20.14 -13.03
C GLN A 330 17.36 -20.56 -14.02
N GLY A 331 16.84 -21.79 -13.92
CA GLY A 331 15.78 -22.28 -14.80
C GLY A 331 14.48 -21.47 -14.76
N LEU A 332 14.15 -20.85 -13.61
CA LEU A 332 13.00 -19.95 -13.52
C LEU A 332 13.21 -18.66 -14.31
N ILE A 333 14.43 -18.11 -14.29
CA ILE A 333 14.76 -16.89 -15.04
C ILE A 333 14.83 -17.20 -16.54
N ASP A 334 15.38 -18.35 -16.92
CA ASP A 334 15.51 -18.77 -18.31
C ASP A 334 14.15 -19.14 -18.94
N SER A 335 13.15 -19.50 -18.12
CA SER A 335 11.79 -19.80 -18.59
C SER A 335 10.92 -18.58 -18.84
N MET A 336 11.38 -17.38 -18.49
CA MET A 336 10.64 -16.12 -18.70
C MET A 336 10.57 -15.79 -20.19
N ASP A 337 9.36 -15.66 -20.73
CA ASP A 337 9.12 -15.23 -22.11
C ASP A 337 8.21 -14.00 -22.15
N TYR A 338 8.74 -12.91 -22.69
CA TYR A 338 8.06 -11.61 -22.65
C TYR A 338 6.67 -11.63 -23.30
N SER A 339 6.51 -12.25 -24.46
CA SER A 339 5.26 -12.13 -25.24
C SER A 339 4.10 -12.95 -24.68
N PRO A 340 4.24 -14.26 -24.38
CA PRO A 340 3.17 -15.00 -23.73
C PRO A 340 2.87 -14.50 -22.33
N ASP A 341 3.92 -14.20 -21.55
CA ASP A 341 3.76 -13.74 -20.16
C ASP A 341 3.06 -12.40 -20.06
N LEU A 342 3.33 -11.45 -20.99
CA LEU A 342 2.58 -10.19 -21.09
C LEU A 342 1.10 -10.43 -21.39
N THR A 343 0.79 -11.39 -22.26
CA THR A 343 -0.60 -11.70 -22.61
C THR A 343 -1.34 -12.30 -21.41
N GLU A 344 -0.69 -13.18 -20.68
CA GLU A 344 -1.23 -13.76 -19.45
C GLU A 344 -1.43 -12.69 -18.37
N ALA A 345 -0.42 -11.86 -18.12
CA ALA A 345 -0.46 -10.75 -17.17
C ALA A 345 -1.64 -9.79 -17.45
N LYS A 346 -1.85 -9.42 -18.72
CA LYS A 346 -3.00 -8.58 -19.12
C LYS A 346 -4.35 -9.23 -18.80
N SER A 347 -4.48 -10.54 -19.00
CA SER A 347 -5.73 -11.26 -18.73
C SER A 347 -6.09 -11.30 -17.24
N HIS A 348 -5.09 -11.33 -16.38
CA HIS A 348 -5.25 -11.34 -14.93
C HIS A 348 -5.42 -9.94 -14.34
N SER A 349 -4.98 -8.87 -15.03
CA SER A 349 -4.99 -7.52 -14.47
C SER A 349 -6.39 -7.02 -14.12
N TYR A 350 -6.56 -6.63 -12.85
CA TYR A 350 -7.77 -5.95 -12.40
C TYR A 350 -7.85 -4.53 -12.95
N ASP A 351 -6.73 -3.81 -13.04
CA ASP A 351 -6.71 -2.42 -13.50
C ASP A 351 -7.15 -2.30 -14.97
N LEU A 352 -6.69 -3.24 -15.82
CA LEU A 352 -7.14 -3.29 -17.22
C LEU A 352 -8.60 -3.71 -17.33
N PHE A 353 -9.07 -4.63 -16.50
CA PHE A 353 -10.46 -5.01 -16.42
C PHE A 353 -11.35 -3.82 -16.02
N ALA A 354 -10.96 -3.08 -14.97
CA ALA A 354 -11.71 -1.92 -14.48
C ALA A 354 -11.74 -0.79 -15.53
N ALA A 355 -10.61 -0.52 -16.19
CA ALA A 355 -10.53 0.46 -17.27
C ALA A 355 -11.38 0.05 -18.49
N LYS A 356 -11.40 -1.24 -18.83
CA LYS A 356 -12.24 -1.77 -19.90
C LYS A 356 -13.72 -1.65 -19.56
N LYS A 357 -14.12 -2.04 -18.33
CA LYS A 357 -15.50 -1.91 -17.86
C LYS A 357 -15.99 -0.46 -17.93
N LYS A 358 -15.15 0.50 -17.51
CA LYS A 358 -15.45 1.93 -17.61
C LYS A 358 -15.66 2.37 -19.06
N LEU A 359 -14.86 1.85 -20.01
CA LEU A 359 -15.02 2.11 -21.44
C LEU A 359 -16.35 1.55 -21.97
N ASP A 360 -16.69 0.31 -21.57
CA ASP A 360 -17.92 -0.35 -22.03
C ASP A 360 -19.17 0.38 -21.48
N GLU A 361 -19.18 0.76 -20.21
CA GLU A 361 -20.24 1.57 -19.60
C GLU A 361 -20.41 2.95 -20.28
N ALA A 362 -19.30 3.59 -20.67
CA ALA A 362 -19.35 4.84 -21.42
C ALA A 362 -19.86 4.63 -22.85
N GLY A 363 -19.58 3.47 -23.46
CA GLY A 363 -20.10 3.05 -24.76
C GLY A 363 -21.60 2.84 -24.72
N ASP A 364 -22.09 2.06 -23.75
CA ASP A 364 -23.52 1.81 -23.54
C ASP A 364 -24.29 3.13 -23.30
N SER A 365 -23.74 4.02 -22.47
CA SER A 365 -24.33 5.34 -22.21
C SER A 365 -24.40 6.22 -23.48
N TYR A 366 -23.37 6.14 -24.35
CA TYR A 366 -23.38 6.84 -25.63
C TYR A 366 -24.42 6.27 -26.59
N ASP A 367 -24.54 4.94 -26.68
CA ASP A 367 -25.53 4.27 -27.54
C ASP A 367 -26.95 4.55 -27.08
N ASP A 368 -27.22 4.49 -25.77
CA ASP A 368 -28.54 4.86 -25.20
C ASP A 368 -28.86 6.34 -25.47
N THR A 369 -27.90 7.24 -25.33
CA THR A 369 -28.10 8.66 -25.61
C THR A 369 -28.41 8.86 -27.10
N ARG A 370 -27.73 8.14 -27.98
CA ARG A 370 -27.93 8.18 -29.43
C ARG A 370 -29.29 7.60 -29.87
N ALA A 371 -29.78 6.60 -29.13
CA ALA A 371 -31.11 6.04 -29.38
C ALA A 371 -32.25 7.00 -28.97
N ASN A 372 -32.05 7.78 -27.93
CA ASN A 372 -33.07 8.66 -27.34
C ASN A 372 -33.06 10.11 -27.87
N TYR A 373 -31.96 10.56 -28.46
CA TYR A 373 -31.79 11.95 -28.94
C TYR A 373 -31.32 11.99 -30.39
N ALA A 374 -31.64 13.10 -31.08
CA ALA A 374 -31.11 13.33 -32.43
C ALA A 374 -29.56 13.39 -32.47
N VAL A 375 -29.02 12.99 -33.61
CA VAL A 375 -27.55 12.75 -33.78
C VAL A 375 -26.66 13.96 -33.44
N ASP A 376 -27.15 15.18 -33.54
CA ASP A 376 -26.36 16.40 -33.33
C ASP A 376 -26.86 17.28 -32.18
N THR A 377 -27.39 16.66 -31.14
CA THR A 377 -27.75 17.39 -29.92
C THR A 377 -26.54 17.59 -28.97
N TYR A 378 -26.66 18.55 -28.05
CA TYR A 378 -25.68 18.73 -27.00
C TYR A 378 -25.43 17.42 -26.22
N ASN A 379 -26.49 16.69 -25.86
CA ASN A 379 -26.43 15.43 -25.10
C ASN A 379 -25.61 14.37 -25.86
N THR A 380 -25.91 14.17 -27.17
CA THR A 380 -25.20 13.18 -28.00
C THR A 380 -23.72 13.54 -28.18
N ARG A 381 -23.41 14.84 -28.34
CA ARG A 381 -22.01 15.31 -28.43
C ARG A 381 -21.27 15.12 -27.11
N SER A 382 -21.89 15.45 -26.00
CA SER A 382 -21.30 15.26 -24.65
C SER A 382 -21.02 13.78 -24.39
N ALA A 383 -22.01 12.88 -24.63
CA ALA A 383 -21.83 11.44 -24.44
C ALA A 383 -20.72 10.87 -25.33
N ARG A 384 -20.60 11.34 -26.58
CA ARG A 384 -19.50 10.95 -27.47
C ARG A 384 -18.14 11.32 -26.89
N HIS A 385 -17.97 12.56 -26.40
CA HIS A 385 -16.70 12.98 -25.81
C HIS A 385 -16.37 12.23 -24.53
N THR A 386 -17.38 11.86 -23.74
CA THR A 386 -17.19 10.98 -22.56
C THR A 386 -16.68 9.60 -22.98
N TYR A 387 -17.28 9.01 -24.03
CA TYR A 387 -16.81 7.73 -24.58
C TYR A 387 -15.39 7.81 -25.15
N GLU A 388 -15.10 8.85 -25.94
CA GLU A 388 -13.75 9.08 -26.49
C GLU A 388 -12.71 9.26 -25.36
N SER A 389 -13.05 9.98 -24.27
CA SER A 389 -12.20 10.13 -23.10
C SER A 389 -11.92 8.77 -22.43
N ALA A 390 -12.95 7.96 -22.19
CA ALA A 390 -12.82 6.62 -21.63
C ALA A 390 -11.98 5.69 -22.52
N LEU A 391 -12.10 5.82 -23.86
CA LEU A 391 -11.26 5.08 -24.81
C LEU A 391 -9.78 5.47 -24.69
N TYR A 392 -9.46 6.75 -24.52
CA TYR A 392 -8.09 7.19 -24.33
C TYR A 392 -7.54 6.77 -22.96
N GLU A 393 -8.37 6.81 -21.91
CA GLU A 393 -7.99 6.31 -20.58
C GLU A 393 -7.67 4.81 -20.62
N TYR A 394 -8.49 4.01 -21.30
CA TYR A 394 -8.23 2.59 -21.47
C TYR A 394 -6.92 2.33 -22.24
N LYS A 395 -6.69 3.03 -23.36
CA LYS A 395 -5.43 2.93 -24.12
C LYS A 395 -4.22 3.30 -23.28
N MET A 396 -4.33 4.37 -22.48
CA MET A 396 -3.26 4.79 -21.56
C MET A 396 -3.00 3.75 -20.48
N SER A 397 -4.04 3.14 -19.93
CA SER A 397 -3.90 2.05 -18.94
C SER A 397 -3.17 0.84 -19.55
N VAL A 398 -3.51 0.45 -20.78
CA VAL A 398 -2.82 -0.63 -21.50
C VAL A 398 -1.36 -0.28 -21.74
N GLN A 399 -1.07 0.94 -22.21
CA GLN A 399 0.29 1.38 -22.48
C GLN A 399 1.14 1.43 -21.19
N ASN A 400 0.59 1.95 -20.10
CA ASN A 400 1.27 1.99 -18.80
C ASN A 400 1.52 0.57 -18.28
N PHE A 401 0.57 -0.34 -18.42
CA PHE A 401 0.73 -1.73 -18.03
C PHE A 401 1.87 -2.41 -18.82
N GLU A 402 1.89 -2.25 -20.15
CA GLU A 402 2.96 -2.80 -21.01
C GLU A 402 4.33 -2.24 -20.65
N MET A 403 4.42 -0.93 -20.38
CA MET A 403 5.66 -0.29 -19.97
C MET A 403 6.15 -0.83 -18.62
N ASN A 404 5.26 -0.92 -17.63
CA ASN A 404 5.61 -1.42 -16.30
C ASN A 404 5.99 -2.90 -16.35
N PHE A 405 5.27 -3.72 -17.14
CA PHE A 405 5.62 -5.11 -17.33
C PHE A 405 6.98 -5.27 -18.00
N ARG A 406 7.29 -4.43 -19.00
CA ARG A 406 8.61 -4.42 -19.64
C ARG A 406 9.70 -4.10 -18.64
N ASN A 407 9.49 -3.08 -17.81
CA ASN A 407 10.43 -2.71 -16.77
C ASN A 407 10.64 -3.85 -15.76
N ALA A 408 9.57 -4.54 -15.34
CA ALA A 408 9.67 -5.67 -14.43
C ALA A 408 10.44 -6.83 -15.05
N PHE A 409 10.17 -7.16 -16.32
CA PHE A 409 10.88 -8.21 -17.06
C PHE A 409 12.37 -7.90 -17.23
N ASP A 410 12.71 -6.68 -17.67
CA ASP A 410 14.09 -6.26 -17.89
C ASP A 410 14.85 -6.17 -16.56
N SER A 411 14.21 -5.69 -15.48
CA SER A 411 14.81 -5.62 -14.14
C SER A 411 15.30 -6.98 -13.63
N VAL A 412 14.60 -8.08 -13.89
CA VAL A 412 15.06 -9.41 -13.48
C VAL A 412 16.39 -9.75 -14.16
N LYS A 413 16.51 -9.47 -15.46
CA LYS A 413 17.74 -9.75 -16.23
C LYS A 413 18.90 -8.85 -15.80
N ASP A 414 18.61 -7.58 -15.51
CA ASP A 414 19.60 -6.64 -15.05
C ASP A 414 20.14 -7.02 -13.66
N TYR A 415 19.27 -7.35 -12.71
CA TYR A 415 19.70 -7.79 -11.38
C TYR A 415 20.39 -9.16 -11.39
N GLN A 416 20.07 -10.04 -12.34
CA GLN A 416 20.84 -11.26 -12.56
C GLN A 416 22.29 -10.93 -12.95
N GLN A 417 22.50 -9.96 -13.85
CA GLN A 417 23.82 -9.52 -14.24
C GLN A 417 24.57 -8.85 -13.08
N VAL A 418 23.87 -8.05 -12.27
CA VAL A 418 24.42 -7.45 -11.03
C VAL A 418 24.86 -8.54 -10.06
N LEU A 419 24.07 -9.60 -9.87
CA LEU A 419 24.44 -10.73 -9.00
C LEU A 419 25.69 -11.45 -9.52
N ASN A 420 25.79 -11.72 -10.82
CA ASN A 420 26.97 -12.35 -11.42
C ASN A 420 28.23 -11.48 -11.21
N SER A 421 28.09 -10.17 -11.36
CA SER A 421 29.19 -9.21 -11.10
C SER A 421 29.62 -9.21 -9.63
N ALA A 422 28.65 -9.18 -8.69
CA ALA A 422 28.91 -9.23 -7.25
C ALA A 422 29.61 -10.55 -6.85
N GLN A 423 29.19 -11.68 -7.41
CA GLN A 423 29.85 -12.98 -7.17
C GLN A 423 31.29 -13.01 -7.68
N THR A 424 31.54 -12.39 -8.84
CA THR A 424 32.90 -12.27 -9.37
C THR A 424 33.77 -11.41 -8.48
N SER A 425 33.23 -10.29 -7.97
CA SER A 425 33.91 -9.42 -7.01
C SER A 425 34.19 -10.14 -5.69
N LEU A 426 33.25 -10.94 -5.19
CA LEU A 426 33.45 -11.76 -3.98
C LEU A 426 34.60 -12.75 -4.18
N ALA A 427 34.64 -13.48 -5.29
CA ALA A 427 35.73 -14.42 -5.57
C ALA A 427 37.10 -13.72 -5.62
N PHE A 428 37.18 -12.49 -6.14
CA PHE A 428 38.38 -11.67 -6.10
C PHE A 428 38.78 -11.33 -4.68
N GLN A 429 37.83 -10.88 -3.83
CA GLN A 429 38.10 -10.50 -2.44
C GLN A 429 38.48 -11.71 -1.57
N GLU A 430 37.92 -12.89 -1.82
CA GLU A 430 38.34 -14.13 -1.15
C GLU A 430 39.80 -14.47 -1.44
N ASN A 431 40.23 -14.38 -2.71
CA ASN A 431 41.62 -14.57 -3.10
C ASN A 431 42.55 -13.49 -2.51
N SER A 432 42.11 -12.24 -2.47
CA SER A 432 42.85 -11.13 -1.87
C SER A 432 43.04 -11.36 -0.38
N TYR A 433 41.98 -11.70 0.36
CA TYR A 433 42.06 -12.01 1.78
C TYR A 433 43.01 -13.18 2.08
N ALA A 434 42.91 -14.28 1.33
CA ALA A 434 43.80 -15.41 1.48
C ALA A 434 45.28 -15.02 1.26
N SER A 435 45.56 -14.12 0.30
CA SER A 435 46.93 -13.57 0.11
C SER A 435 47.38 -12.71 1.28
N MET A 436 46.50 -11.85 1.83
CA MET A 436 46.80 -11.00 2.99
C MET A 436 47.03 -11.85 4.25
N GLU A 437 46.21 -12.89 4.48
CA GLU A 437 46.41 -13.84 5.57
C GLU A 437 47.80 -14.51 5.52
N LEU A 438 48.25 -14.95 4.32
CA LEU A 438 49.56 -15.53 4.14
C LEU A 438 50.66 -14.52 4.45
N LYS A 439 50.55 -13.27 3.97
CA LYS A 439 51.52 -12.20 4.26
C LYS A 439 51.57 -11.88 5.75
N TYR A 440 50.45 -11.86 6.44
CA TYR A 440 50.41 -11.65 7.89
C TYR A 440 51.12 -12.76 8.65
N ARG A 441 50.86 -14.04 8.29
CA ARG A 441 51.56 -15.20 8.89
C ARG A 441 53.07 -15.15 8.68
N GLN A 442 53.52 -14.51 7.58
CA GLN A 442 54.95 -14.27 7.30
C GLN A 442 55.50 -13.03 7.98
N GLY A 443 54.69 -12.26 8.71
CA GLY A 443 55.10 -11.01 9.36
C GLY A 443 55.33 -9.83 8.41
N ASN A 444 54.82 -9.91 7.17
CA ASN A 444 55.03 -8.90 6.13
C ASN A 444 54.00 -7.77 6.14
N ILE A 445 52.91 -7.92 6.87
CA ILE A 445 51.87 -6.90 7.03
C ILE A 445 51.44 -6.81 8.49
N SER A 446 50.84 -5.70 8.87
CA SER A 446 50.29 -5.49 10.20
C SER A 446 49.00 -6.26 10.45
N HIS A 447 48.60 -6.43 11.70
CA HIS A 447 47.28 -6.98 12.06
C HIS A 447 46.14 -6.11 11.55
N ASN A 448 46.31 -4.79 11.54
CA ASN A 448 45.33 -3.86 11.04
C ASN A 448 45.06 -4.04 9.53
N ASP A 449 46.12 -4.28 8.74
CA ASP A 449 45.99 -4.54 7.29
C ASP A 449 45.20 -5.84 7.04
N LEU A 450 45.40 -6.86 7.91
CA LEU A 450 44.62 -8.11 7.81
C LEU A 450 43.14 -7.87 8.15
N LEU A 451 42.85 -7.10 9.21
CA LEU A 451 41.47 -6.77 9.61
C LEU A 451 40.77 -5.92 8.53
N GLU A 452 41.49 -5.00 7.87
CA GLU A 452 40.93 -4.26 6.71
C GLU A 452 40.60 -5.19 5.56
N ALA A 453 41.42 -6.18 5.26
CA ALA A 453 41.14 -7.18 4.24
C ALA A 453 39.91 -8.07 4.63
N GLU A 454 39.73 -8.36 5.91
CA GLU A 454 38.56 -9.06 6.44
C GLU A 454 37.28 -8.21 6.30
N ASP A 455 37.34 -6.93 6.62
CA ASP A 455 36.24 -5.99 6.46
C ASP A 455 35.84 -5.88 4.97
N ASN A 456 36.79 -5.78 4.04
CA ASN A 456 36.54 -5.77 2.57
C ASN A 456 35.90 -7.08 2.07
N LEU A 457 36.31 -8.24 2.61
CA LEU A 457 35.69 -9.52 2.30
C LEU A 457 34.24 -9.57 2.83
N ALA A 458 34.00 -9.06 4.03
CA ALA A 458 32.65 -8.99 4.61
C ALA A 458 31.72 -8.09 3.77
N GLU A 459 32.22 -6.95 3.28
CA GLU A 459 31.48 -6.05 2.38
C GLU A 459 31.15 -6.71 1.05
N ALA A 460 32.09 -7.47 0.46
CA ALA A 460 31.82 -8.21 -0.77
C ALA A 460 30.76 -9.30 -0.59
N LYS A 461 30.76 -10.02 0.54
CA LYS A 461 29.69 -10.98 0.89
C LYS A 461 28.34 -10.29 1.02
N GLU A 462 28.30 -9.15 1.68
CA GLU A 462 27.07 -8.36 1.83
C GLU A 462 26.54 -7.84 0.50
N SER A 463 27.42 -7.44 -0.41
CA SER A 463 27.06 -7.03 -1.77
C SER A 463 26.38 -8.17 -2.54
N VAL A 464 26.85 -9.42 -2.40
CA VAL A 464 26.20 -10.60 -3.01
C VAL A 464 24.81 -10.83 -2.40
N GLU A 465 24.66 -10.75 -1.07
CA GLU A 465 23.36 -10.93 -0.43
C GLU A 465 22.37 -9.83 -0.83
N THR A 466 22.82 -8.58 -0.97
CA THR A 466 22.03 -7.47 -1.49
C THR A 466 21.60 -7.74 -2.94
N ALA A 467 22.52 -8.16 -3.80
CA ALA A 467 22.21 -8.48 -5.18
C ALA A 467 21.21 -9.65 -5.31
N ARG A 468 21.33 -10.69 -4.46
CA ARG A 468 20.36 -11.80 -4.40
C ARG A 468 18.98 -11.32 -3.99
N ARG A 469 18.88 -10.47 -2.95
CA ARG A 469 17.61 -9.91 -2.51
C ARG A 469 16.96 -9.08 -3.60
N ASN A 470 17.72 -8.21 -4.26
CA ASN A 470 17.23 -7.37 -5.35
C ASN A 470 16.73 -8.19 -6.53
N LEU A 471 17.48 -9.23 -6.93
CA LEU A 471 17.04 -10.17 -7.96
C LEU A 471 15.75 -10.88 -7.56
N PHE A 472 15.67 -11.38 -6.33
CA PHE A 472 14.48 -12.05 -5.83
C PHE A 472 13.26 -11.10 -5.80
N THR A 473 13.43 -9.87 -5.35
CA THR A 473 12.38 -8.83 -5.31
C THR A 473 11.90 -8.51 -6.73
N ALA A 474 12.81 -8.32 -7.69
CA ALA A 474 12.46 -8.10 -9.09
C ALA A 474 11.69 -9.28 -9.68
N TYR A 475 12.14 -10.51 -9.41
CA TYR A 475 11.42 -11.71 -9.84
C TYR A 475 10.04 -11.82 -9.20
N ARG A 476 9.87 -11.47 -7.92
CA ARG A 476 8.56 -11.46 -7.27
C ARG A 476 7.61 -10.44 -7.91
N THR A 477 8.11 -9.25 -8.26
CA THR A 477 7.32 -8.23 -9.00
C THR A 477 6.84 -8.78 -10.35
N TYR A 478 7.73 -9.40 -11.10
CA TYR A 478 7.38 -10.07 -12.36
C TYR A 478 6.39 -11.22 -12.14
N TYR A 479 6.61 -12.07 -11.14
CA TYR A 479 5.71 -13.18 -10.78
C TYR A 479 4.29 -12.73 -10.47
N TRP A 480 4.15 -11.64 -9.69
CA TRP A 480 2.85 -11.06 -9.37
C TRP A 480 2.17 -10.46 -10.59
N ALA A 481 2.93 -9.87 -11.49
CA ALA A 481 2.41 -9.35 -12.75
C ALA A 481 1.84 -10.47 -13.63
N VAL A 482 2.58 -11.57 -13.83
CA VAL A 482 2.15 -12.68 -14.70
C VAL A 482 0.98 -13.43 -14.08
N ASN A 483 1.10 -13.89 -12.84
CA ASN A 483 0.12 -14.83 -12.24
C ASN A 483 -1.13 -14.17 -11.69
N TYR A 484 -1.06 -12.89 -11.31
CA TYR A 484 -2.16 -12.16 -10.65
C TYR A 484 -2.51 -10.84 -11.33
N GLY A 485 -1.75 -10.41 -12.33
CA GLY A 485 -1.96 -9.13 -13.00
C GLY A 485 -1.71 -7.92 -12.08
N VAL A 486 -1.08 -8.15 -10.93
CA VAL A 486 -0.74 -7.11 -9.96
C VAL A 486 0.60 -6.51 -10.34
N MET A 487 0.56 -5.23 -10.71
CA MET A 487 1.76 -4.44 -10.92
C MET A 487 1.93 -3.56 -9.70
N SER A 488 2.99 -3.77 -8.93
CA SER A 488 3.43 -2.76 -7.97
C SER A 488 3.68 -1.49 -8.78
N SER A 489 2.89 -0.46 -8.56
CA SER A 489 3.20 0.86 -9.09
C SER A 489 4.55 1.24 -8.48
N GLY A 490 5.61 0.97 -9.23
CA GLY A 490 6.93 1.46 -8.88
C GLY A 490 6.77 2.94 -8.64
N GLN A 491 6.99 3.35 -7.40
CA GLN A 491 7.08 4.74 -7.04
C GLN A 491 8.19 5.32 -7.92
N THR A 492 7.79 5.92 -9.05
CA THR A 492 8.69 6.75 -9.82
C THR A 492 9.06 7.88 -8.88
N GLY A 493 10.22 7.72 -8.23
CA GLY A 493 10.85 8.79 -7.50
C GLY A 493 11.04 9.96 -8.47
N THR A 494 10.30 11.02 -8.24
CA THR A 494 10.60 12.36 -8.71
C THR A 494 11.38 13.08 -7.65
#